data_b1a43651cb1763b0469f684f66b87f16
#
_entry.id   b1a43651cb1763b0469f684f66b87f16
#
_cell.length_a   1.000
_cell.length_b   1.000
_cell.length_c   1.000
_cell.angle_alpha   90.00
_cell.angle_beta   90.00
_cell.angle_gamma   90.00
#
_symmetry.space_group_name_H-M   'P 1'
#
loop_
_entity.id
_entity.type
_entity.pdbx_description
1 polymer ?
#
loop_
_entity_poly.entity_id
_entity_poly.type
_entity_poly.pdbx_seq_one_letter_code
_entity_poly.pdbx_strand_id
1 'polypeptide(L)'
;MQRRLGTTGLALVALAALMSVLVPRANAENGTIRLGQVGLSFYAVVGAIVQEILEREGYKVEVTTGSHGEIFPKLGAGEVDILAAAWLPDGHGPLYAKVKDVTFIVGDLYDNARLYWAVPDYVPAELVGSIDDLKKPEVATRMDKNIRGIGATSGLMVGAAKIRKAYGLDAAGYEVIPGEAKDWIENFKQAVGERRWLVMPLWQPQWINAAYKVRVLDDPKGIYGKGDTAVLLGHETLKEKLSPEAHNRLGRIKLNVDAVTEMDLWVNVDGLTPREAAKKWLSANPLQ
;
A
#
# COMPACT_ATOMS: atom_id res chain seq x y z
N MET A 1 64.76 6.33 -78.16
CA MET A 1 64.00 5.23 -77.59
C MET A 1 64.30 5.14 -76.11
N GLN A 2 63.48 5.70 -75.27
CA GLN A 2 63.59 5.60 -73.80
C GLN A 2 62.22 5.51 -73.18
N ARG A 3 61.95 4.41 -72.55
CA ARG A 3 60.69 4.15 -71.77
C ARG A 3 60.87 4.75 -70.41
N ARG A 4 59.87 5.56 -69.98
CA ARG A 4 59.74 6.03 -68.62
C ARG A 4 58.83 5.06 -67.87
N LEU A 5 59.34 4.54 -66.78
CA LEU A 5 58.55 3.79 -65.79
C LEU A 5 57.86 4.79 -64.84
N GLY A 6 56.57 4.67 -64.75
CA GLY A 6 55.78 5.41 -63.75
C GLY A 6 55.62 4.58 -62.45
N THR A 7 55.99 5.16 -61.34
CA THR A 7 55.79 4.61 -59.98
C THR A 7 54.45 5.06 -59.45
N THR A 8 53.50 4.13 -59.28
CA THR A 8 52.25 4.33 -58.60
C THR A 8 52.45 4.09 -57.09
N GLY A 9 52.32 5.16 -56.32
CA GLY A 9 52.33 5.11 -54.86
C GLY A 9 51.00 4.63 -54.37
N LEU A 10 50.96 3.53 -53.62
CA LEU A 10 49.80 3.04 -52.86
C LEU A 10 49.79 3.75 -51.53
N ALA A 11 48.78 4.58 -51.30
CA ALA A 11 48.48 5.16 -49.96
C ALA A 11 47.64 4.16 -49.20
N LEU A 12 48.19 3.53 -48.16
CA LEU A 12 47.41 2.76 -47.15
C LEU A 12 46.72 3.75 -46.18
N VAL A 13 45.40 3.79 -46.26
CA VAL A 13 44.58 4.45 -45.22
C VAL A 13 44.28 3.41 -44.15
N ALA A 14 44.91 3.54 -42.97
CA ALA A 14 44.65 2.74 -41.81
C ALA A 14 43.38 3.27 -41.13
N LEU A 15 42.26 2.54 -41.27
CA LEU A 15 40.99 2.80 -40.57
C LEU A 15 41.06 2.21 -39.16
N ALA A 16 41.38 3.02 -38.14
CA ALA A 16 41.34 2.60 -36.75
C ALA A 16 39.86 2.55 -36.28
N ALA A 17 39.26 1.36 -36.27
CA ALA A 17 37.97 1.11 -35.67
C ALA A 17 38.11 1.18 -34.12
N LEU A 18 37.62 2.25 -33.52
CA LEU A 18 37.40 2.31 -32.06
C LEU A 18 36.26 1.35 -31.71
N MET A 19 36.60 0.13 -31.31
CA MET A 19 35.66 -0.74 -30.60
C MET A 19 35.46 -0.16 -29.20
N SER A 20 34.33 0.55 -28.98
CA SER A 20 33.84 0.86 -27.65
C SER A 20 33.42 -0.44 -26.97
N VAL A 21 34.33 -0.99 -26.16
CA VAL A 21 33.99 -2.10 -25.28
C VAL A 21 32.98 -1.58 -24.27
N LEU A 22 31.69 -1.91 -24.45
CA LEU A 22 30.71 -1.80 -23.40
C LEU A 22 31.12 -2.78 -22.30
N VAL A 23 31.85 -2.28 -21.30
CA VAL A 23 32.10 -3.02 -20.08
C VAL A 23 30.72 -3.09 -19.37
N PRO A 24 30.14 -4.29 -19.18
CA PRO A 24 28.96 -4.38 -18.35
C PRO A 24 29.36 -3.87 -16.97
N ARG A 25 28.67 -2.82 -16.51
CA ARG A 25 28.77 -2.39 -15.12
C ARG A 25 28.31 -3.59 -14.30
N ALA A 26 29.23 -4.29 -13.67
CA ALA A 26 28.91 -5.20 -12.61
C ALA A 26 28.16 -4.35 -11.56
N ASN A 27 26.86 -4.59 -11.41
CA ASN A 27 26.12 -4.02 -10.30
C ASN A 27 26.80 -4.56 -9.04
N ALA A 28 27.52 -3.71 -8.33
CA ALA A 28 27.98 -4.03 -7.01
C ALA A 28 26.70 -4.34 -6.21
N GLU A 29 26.58 -5.57 -5.65
CA GLU A 29 25.48 -5.90 -4.78
C GLU A 29 25.59 -5.01 -3.54
N ASN A 30 24.67 -4.06 -3.41
CA ASN A 30 24.62 -3.12 -2.30
C ASN A 30 24.10 -3.74 -0.99
N GLY A 31 24.01 -5.10 -0.93
CA GLY A 31 23.54 -5.84 0.22
C GLY A 31 22.04 -6.13 0.17
N THR A 32 21.52 -6.68 1.27
CA THR A 32 20.11 -7.10 1.38
C THR A 32 19.32 -6.14 2.25
N ILE A 33 18.18 -5.68 1.76
CA ILE A 33 17.18 -4.90 2.51
C ILE A 33 15.96 -5.79 2.78
N ARG A 34 15.56 -5.87 4.05
CA ARG A 34 14.39 -6.62 4.49
C ARG A 34 13.20 -5.67 4.53
N LEU A 35 12.30 -5.83 3.54
CA LEU A 35 11.09 -5.03 3.38
C LEU A 35 9.92 -5.72 4.10
N GLY A 36 9.32 -5.04 5.07
CA GLY A 36 8.09 -5.45 5.72
C GLY A 36 6.85 -4.85 5.07
N GLN A 37 5.79 -5.62 5.03
CA GLN A 37 4.47 -5.14 4.60
C GLN A 37 3.34 -5.87 5.32
N VAL A 38 2.21 -5.20 5.48
CA VAL A 38 1.00 -5.86 5.96
C VAL A 38 0.39 -6.72 4.84
N GLY A 39 -0.19 -7.88 5.19
CA GLY A 39 -0.74 -8.86 4.27
C GLY A 39 -2.07 -8.43 3.62
N LEU A 40 -2.11 -7.23 3.03
CA LEU A 40 -3.24 -6.70 2.27
C LEU A 40 -2.72 -6.20 0.91
N SER A 41 -3.51 -6.37 -0.15
CA SER A 41 -3.06 -6.13 -1.53
C SER A 41 -2.61 -4.70 -1.79
N PHE A 42 -3.29 -3.70 -1.24
CA PHE A 42 -2.89 -2.29 -1.39
C PHE A 42 -1.54 -1.97 -0.70
N TYR A 43 -1.17 -2.65 0.40
CA TYR A 43 0.19 -2.56 0.94
C TYR A 43 1.19 -3.30 0.06
N ALA A 44 0.79 -4.44 -0.50
CA ALA A 44 1.67 -5.23 -1.36
C ALA A 44 2.06 -4.47 -2.64
N VAL A 45 1.16 -3.69 -3.25
CA VAL A 45 1.51 -2.87 -4.42
C VAL A 45 2.45 -1.72 -4.04
N VAL A 46 2.26 -1.09 -2.88
CA VAL A 46 3.18 -0.06 -2.35
C VAL A 46 4.55 -0.67 -2.04
N GLY A 47 4.58 -1.83 -1.38
CA GLY A 47 5.80 -2.59 -1.11
C GLY A 47 6.53 -2.97 -2.40
N ALA A 48 5.79 -3.35 -3.44
CA ALA A 48 6.36 -3.67 -4.75
C ALA A 48 6.99 -2.46 -5.45
N ILE A 49 6.42 -1.25 -5.31
CA ILE A 49 7.08 -0.01 -5.79
C ILE A 49 8.42 0.20 -5.08
N VAL A 50 8.45 0.07 -3.75
CA VAL A 50 9.68 0.22 -2.95
C VAL A 50 10.71 -0.85 -3.35
N GLN A 51 10.28 -2.09 -3.54
CA GLN A 51 11.13 -3.19 -3.98
C GLN A 51 11.75 -2.91 -5.35
N GLU A 52 10.96 -2.50 -6.34
CA GLU A 52 11.46 -2.18 -7.69
C GLU A 52 12.50 -1.05 -7.67
N ILE A 53 12.34 -0.06 -6.80
CA ILE A 53 13.28 1.05 -6.66
C ILE A 53 14.59 0.55 -6.05
N LEU A 54 14.53 -0.19 -4.95
CA LEU A 54 15.71 -0.73 -4.28
C LEU A 54 16.50 -1.71 -5.18
N GLU A 55 15.79 -2.57 -5.92
CA GLU A 55 16.43 -3.50 -6.86
C GLU A 55 17.13 -2.75 -8.03
N ARG A 56 16.54 -1.64 -8.51
CA ARG A 56 17.20 -0.77 -9.51
C ARG A 56 18.46 -0.09 -8.98
N GLU A 57 18.50 0.16 -7.67
CA GLU A 57 19.70 0.69 -6.97
C GLU A 57 20.71 -0.42 -6.62
N GLY A 58 20.49 -1.68 -7.04
CA GLY A 58 21.41 -2.81 -6.84
C GLY A 58 21.27 -3.54 -5.51
N TYR A 59 20.20 -3.32 -4.75
CA TYR A 59 19.93 -4.08 -3.53
C TYR A 59 19.20 -5.37 -3.83
N LYS A 60 19.51 -6.44 -3.08
CA LYS A 60 18.64 -7.59 -2.94
C LYS A 60 17.51 -7.22 -1.96
N VAL A 61 16.25 -7.50 -2.30
CA VAL A 61 15.12 -7.21 -1.40
C VAL A 61 14.46 -8.52 -0.96
N GLU A 62 14.34 -8.70 0.35
CA GLU A 62 13.63 -9.82 0.97
C GLU A 62 12.35 -9.29 1.60
N VAL A 63 11.20 -9.76 1.09
CA VAL A 63 9.89 -9.28 1.55
C VAL A 63 9.34 -10.17 2.65
N THR A 64 8.98 -9.57 3.77
CA THR A 64 8.28 -10.20 4.89
C THR A 64 6.86 -9.65 4.98
N THR A 65 5.88 -10.54 4.91
CA THR A 65 4.46 -10.18 5.06
C THR A 65 3.94 -10.69 6.39
N GLY A 66 3.13 -9.89 7.06
CA GLY A 66 2.50 -10.27 8.33
C GLY A 66 1.26 -9.45 8.64
N SER A 67 0.57 -9.76 9.72
CA SER A 67 -0.48 -8.90 10.26
C SER A 67 0.10 -7.59 10.81
N HIS A 68 -0.75 -6.61 11.08
CA HIS A 68 -0.33 -5.35 11.72
C HIS A 68 0.40 -5.60 13.05
N GLY A 69 -0.10 -6.55 13.86
CA GLY A 69 0.48 -6.91 15.15
C GLY A 69 1.81 -7.66 15.07
N GLU A 70 2.14 -8.24 13.93
CA GLU A 70 3.40 -8.98 13.70
C GLU A 70 4.48 -8.12 13.06
N ILE A 71 4.10 -7.30 12.06
CA ILE A 71 5.10 -6.60 11.25
C ILE A 71 5.73 -5.39 11.97
N PHE A 72 4.95 -4.66 12.78
CA PHE A 72 5.49 -3.54 13.56
C PHE A 72 6.51 -3.97 14.62
N PRO A 73 6.27 -5.02 15.44
CA PRO A 73 7.30 -5.55 16.33
C PRO A 73 8.58 -5.99 15.61
N LYS A 74 8.47 -6.62 14.43
CA LYS A 74 9.63 -7.01 13.62
C LYS A 74 10.44 -5.79 13.16
N LEU A 75 9.78 -4.69 12.78
CA LEU A 75 10.46 -3.44 12.49
C LEU A 75 11.18 -2.91 13.74
N GLY A 76 10.51 -2.88 14.90
CA GLY A 76 11.10 -2.41 16.15
C GLY A 76 12.28 -3.26 16.65
N ALA A 77 12.29 -4.57 16.34
CA ALA A 77 13.38 -5.48 16.63
C ALA A 77 14.53 -5.45 15.59
N GLY A 78 14.38 -4.67 14.52
CA GLY A 78 15.35 -4.64 13.41
C GLY A 78 15.38 -5.95 12.60
N GLU A 79 14.35 -6.80 12.70
CA GLU A 79 14.16 -7.96 11.82
C GLU A 79 13.66 -7.56 10.42
N VAL A 80 13.03 -6.40 10.33
CA VAL A 80 12.63 -5.68 9.12
C VAL A 80 13.38 -4.36 9.09
N ASP A 81 13.92 -3.98 7.95
CA ASP A 81 14.69 -2.75 7.78
C ASP A 81 13.82 -1.56 7.41
N ILE A 82 12.79 -1.81 6.59
CA ILE A 82 11.85 -0.78 6.10
C ILE A 82 10.44 -1.35 6.02
N LEU A 83 9.44 -0.58 6.43
CA LEU A 83 8.02 -0.94 6.39
C LEU A 83 7.27 -0.07 5.37
N ALA A 84 6.62 -0.69 4.42
CA ALA A 84 5.73 -0.06 3.44
C ALA A 84 4.28 -0.55 3.64
N ALA A 85 3.37 0.28 4.25
CA ALA A 85 3.57 1.60 4.81
C ALA A 85 2.94 1.70 6.20
N ALA A 86 3.31 2.70 6.97
CA ALA A 86 2.60 3.09 8.19
C ALA A 86 1.64 4.26 7.89
N TRP A 87 0.42 4.22 8.43
CA TRP A 87 -0.57 5.29 8.34
C TRP A 87 -0.60 6.08 9.64
N LEU A 88 -0.17 7.32 9.59
CA LEU A 88 0.03 8.18 10.75
C LEU A 88 -0.73 9.51 10.60
N PRO A 89 -1.26 10.07 11.69
CA PRO A 89 -1.05 9.67 13.10
C PRO A 89 -2.04 8.63 13.66
N ASP A 90 -3.19 8.38 13.01
CA ASP A 90 -4.34 7.71 13.65
C ASP A 90 -4.36 6.19 13.41
N GLY A 91 -4.29 5.74 12.15
CA GLY A 91 -4.48 4.34 11.76
C GLY A 91 -3.49 3.38 12.41
N HIS A 92 -2.20 3.76 12.45
CA HIS A 92 -1.16 2.96 13.08
C HIS A 92 -0.50 3.62 14.30
N GLY A 93 -1.05 4.73 14.78
CA GLY A 93 -0.50 5.47 15.92
C GLY A 93 -0.13 4.63 17.13
N PRO A 94 -1.02 3.76 17.64
CA PRO A 94 -0.72 2.89 18.79
C PRO A 94 0.39 1.86 18.53
N LEU A 95 0.56 1.40 17.28
CA LEU A 95 1.64 0.49 16.89
C LEU A 95 2.95 1.24 16.73
N TYR A 96 2.90 2.39 16.05
CA TYR A 96 4.05 3.28 15.87
C TYR A 96 4.63 3.77 17.20
N ALA A 97 3.78 4.12 18.18
CA ALA A 97 4.23 4.55 19.50
C ALA A 97 5.15 3.55 20.21
N LYS A 98 5.07 2.26 19.86
CA LYS A 98 5.91 1.20 20.45
C LYS A 98 7.30 1.08 19.79
N VAL A 99 7.46 1.62 18.60
CA VAL A 99 8.69 1.48 17.79
C VAL A 99 9.31 2.81 17.40
N LYS A 100 8.68 3.94 17.70
CA LYS A 100 9.08 5.28 17.27
C LYS A 100 10.52 5.64 17.67
N ASP A 101 10.99 5.14 18.82
CA ASP A 101 12.30 5.52 19.37
C ASP A 101 13.47 4.82 18.65
N VAL A 102 13.17 3.79 17.84
CA VAL A 102 14.15 3.02 17.05
C VAL A 102 13.87 3.09 15.55
N THR A 103 12.97 3.98 15.14
CA THR A 103 12.57 4.13 13.73
C THR A 103 12.58 5.59 13.29
N PHE A 104 12.63 5.81 11.99
CA PHE A 104 12.52 7.15 11.40
C PHE A 104 11.66 7.11 10.13
N ILE A 105 11.09 8.25 9.76
CA ILE A 105 10.34 8.40 8.50
C ILE A 105 11.35 8.59 7.37
N VAL A 106 11.35 7.65 6.41
CA VAL A 106 12.17 7.71 5.20
C VAL A 106 11.55 8.68 4.17
N GLY A 107 10.24 8.69 4.08
CA GLY A 107 9.50 9.59 3.20
C GLY A 107 8.00 9.39 3.27
N ASP A 108 7.26 10.43 2.87
CA ASP A 108 5.81 10.40 2.75
C ASP A 108 5.43 9.86 1.37
N LEU A 109 4.56 8.85 1.34
CA LEU A 109 4.11 8.18 0.13
C LEU A 109 2.87 8.82 -0.47
N TYR A 110 1.82 8.97 0.33
CA TYR A 110 0.55 9.60 -0.04
C TYR A 110 -0.23 10.07 1.17
N ASP A 111 -1.05 11.09 0.97
CA ASP A 111 -1.96 11.64 1.96
C ASP A 111 -3.39 11.12 1.78
N ASN A 112 -4.27 11.46 2.72
CA ASN A 112 -5.69 11.12 2.69
C ASN A 112 -6.01 9.62 2.76
N ALA A 113 -5.12 8.82 3.37
CA ALA A 113 -5.48 7.48 3.81
C ALA A 113 -6.56 7.59 4.89
N ARG A 114 -7.69 6.89 4.73
CA ARG A 114 -8.84 7.03 5.63
C ARG A 114 -9.40 5.68 6.02
N LEU A 115 -9.84 5.63 7.28
CA LEU A 115 -10.67 4.55 7.81
C LEU A 115 -12.10 5.09 7.98
N TYR A 116 -13.10 4.30 7.67
CA TYR A 116 -14.51 4.68 7.78
C TYR A 116 -15.43 3.46 7.81
N TRP A 117 -16.69 3.67 8.06
CA TRP A 117 -17.74 2.68 7.82
C TRP A 117 -18.51 3.05 6.57
N ALA A 118 -18.89 2.05 5.79
CA ALA A 118 -19.63 2.24 4.55
C ALA A 118 -20.76 1.21 4.43
N VAL A 119 -21.71 1.55 3.59
CA VAL A 119 -22.81 0.67 3.16
C VAL A 119 -22.81 0.59 1.64
N PRO A 120 -23.31 -0.50 1.02
CA PRO A 120 -23.58 -0.52 -0.41
C PRO A 120 -24.55 0.59 -0.82
N ASP A 121 -24.39 1.16 -2.01
CA ASP A 121 -25.16 2.30 -2.51
C ASP A 121 -26.69 2.06 -2.59
N TYR A 122 -27.10 0.78 -2.72
CA TYR A 122 -28.53 0.42 -2.72
C TYR A 122 -29.21 0.52 -1.35
N VAL A 123 -28.46 0.73 -0.26
CA VAL A 123 -29.03 1.05 1.05
C VAL A 123 -29.54 2.50 1.02
N PRO A 124 -30.84 2.78 1.27
CA PRO A 124 -31.40 4.11 1.11
C PRO A 124 -30.69 5.17 1.94
N ALA A 125 -30.25 6.24 1.30
CA ALA A 125 -29.47 7.31 1.94
C ALA A 125 -30.29 8.06 2.99
N GLU A 126 -31.59 8.23 2.75
CA GLU A 126 -32.53 8.88 3.64
C GLU A 126 -32.75 8.11 4.95
N LEU A 127 -32.48 6.81 4.94
CA LEU A 127 -32.58 5.96 6.16
C LEU A 127 -31.24 5.81 6.86
N VAL A 128 -30.14 5.68 6.10
CA VAL A 128 -28.81 5.38 6.62
C VAL A 128 -27.78 6.32 6.02
N GLY A 129 -27.60 7.49 6.60
CA GLY A 129 -26.58 8.48 6.22
C GLY A 129 -25.41 8.54 7.20
N SER A 130 -25.66 8.16 8.45
CA SER A 130 -24.71 8.26 9.57
C SER A 130 -24.63 6.94 10.34
N ILE A 131 -23.55 6.75 11.07
CA ILE A 131 -23.38 5.63 12.02
C ILE A 131 -24.51 5.65 13.09
N ASP A 132 -24.98 6.83 13.49
CA ASP A 132 -26.10 6.96 14.42
C ASP A 132 -27.40 6.34 13.91
N ASP A 133 -27.61 6.31 12.60
CA ASP A 133 -28.83 5.77 11.99
C ASP A 133 -28.95 4.25 12.15
N LEU A 134 -27.84 3.56 12.35
CA LEU A 134 -27.81 2.09 12.47
C LEU A 134 -28.66 1.55 13.63
N LYS A 135 -28.93 2.36 14.66
CA LYS A 135 -29.76 1.97 15.80
C LYS A 135 -31.26 2.31 15.66
N LYS A 136 -31.67 3.02 14.59
CA LYS A 136 -33.08 3.26 14.31
C LYS A 136 -33.80 1.91 14.11
N PRO A 137 -35.00 1.69 14.71
CA PRO A 137 -35.66 0.39 14.62
C PRO A 137 -35.87 -0.14 13.22
N GLU A 138 -36.29 0.72 12.28
CA GLU A 138 -36.49 0.38 10.86
C GLU A 138 -35.21 0.04 10.11
N VAL A 139 -34.06 0.52 10.56
CA VAL A 139 -32.74 0.17 10.03
C VAL A 139 -32.24 -1.09 10.70
N ALA A 140 -32.31 -1.13 12.02
CA ALA A 140 -31.76 -2.20 12.83
C ALA A 140 -32.42 -3.57 12.56
N THR A 141 -33.69 -3.61 12.12
CA THR A 141 -34.38 -4.85 11.73
C THR A 141 -33.94 -5.40 10.37
N ARG A 142 -33.36 -4.57 9.50
CA ARG A 142 -32.97 -4.94 8.12
C ARG A 142 -31.47 -5.13 7.96
N MET A 143 -30.67 -4.44 8.81
CA MET A 143 -29.22 -4.43 8.73
C MET A 143 -28.63 -5.73 9.31
N ASP A 144 -27.65 -6.32 8.61
CA ASP A 144 -26.84 -7.39 9.18
C ASP A 144 -26.14 -6.88 10.45
N LYS A 145 -26.34 -7.61 11.55
CA LYS A 145 -25.79 -7.25 12.87
C LYS A 145 -24.30 -7.58 13.00
N ASN A 146 -23.78 -8.43 12.14
CA ASN A 146 -22.40 -8.87 12.16
C ASN A 146 -21.54 -7.92 11.31
N ILE A 147 -20.90 -6.96 11.96
CA ILE A 147 -19.96 -6.05 11.31
C ILE A 147 -18.61 -6.75 11.18
N ARG A 148 -18.46 -7.47 10.08
CA ARG A 148 -17.24 -8.21 9.78
C ARG A 148 -16.14 -7.28 9.27
N GLY A 149 -14.89 -7.62 9.60
CA GLY A 149 -13.73 -6.87 9.16
C GLY A 149 -12.50 -7.75 9.05
N ILE A 150 -11.33 -7.12 9.15
CA ILE A 150 -10.01 -7.74 9.02
C ILE A 150 -9.40 -8.06 10.40
N GLY A 151 -8.10 -8.37 10.43
CA GLY A 151 -7.40 -8.76 11.66
C GLY A 151 -7.59 -7.79 12.83
N ALA A 152 -7.79 -8.33 14.03
CA ALA A 152 -8.15 -7.59 15.24
C ALA A 152 -7.15 -6.49 15.66
N THR A 153 -5.87 -6.62 15.27
CA THR A 153 -4.80 -5.67 15.61
C THR A 153 -4.72 -4.47 14.65
N SER A 154 -5.53 -4.46 13.59
CA SER A 154 -5.59 -3.32 12.67
C SER A 154 -6.24 -2.11 13.33
N GLY A 155 -5.79 -0.90 12.98
CA GLY A 155 -6.44 0.34 13.41
C GLY A 155 -7.93 0.38 13.03
N LEU A 156 -8.28 -0.20 11.88
CA LEU A 156 -9.65 -0.35 11.43
C LEU A 156 -10.53 -1.08 12.46
N MET A 157 -10.09 -2.25 12.93
CA MET A 157 -10.88 -3.05 13.86
C MET A 157 -10.85 -2.53 15.29
N VAL A 158 -9.73 -1.98 15.72
CA VAL A 158 -9.63 -1.26 17.00
C VAL A 158 -10.60 -0.07 17.03
N GLY A 159 -10.65 0.71 15.95
CA GLY A 159 -11.57 1.82 15.78
C GLY A 159 -13.03 1.35 15.68
N ALA A 160 -13.30 0.26 14.95
CA ALA A 160 -14.65 -0.31 14.83
C ALA A 160 -15.23 -0.73 16.20
N ALA A 161 -14.42 -1.32 17.07
CA ALA A 161 -14.83 -1.66 18.44
C ALA A 161 -15.15 -0.40 19.27
N LYS A 162 -14.38 0.68 19.11
CA LYS A 162 -14.65 1.98 19.75
C LYS A 162 -15.95 2.59 19.22
N ILE A 163 -16.17 2.57 17.91
CA ILE A 163 -17.39 3.06 17.25
C ILE A 163 -18.59 2.31 17.80
N ARG A 164 -18.58 0.98 17.81
CA ARG A 164 -19.66 0.15 18.33
C ARG A 164 -20.08 0.61 19.73
N LYS A 165 -19.11 0.81 20.61
CA LYS A 165 -19.36 1.25 22.00
C LYS A 165 -19.83 2.69 22.06
N ALA A 166 -19.14 3.60 21.37
CA ALA A 166 -19.43 5.04 21.46
C ALA A 166 -20.79 5.42 20.90
N TYR A 167 -21.28 4.70 19.91
CA TYR A 167 -22.61 4.92 19.30
C TYR A 167 -23.70 4.05 19.94
N GLY A 168 -23.39 3.22 20.95
CA GLY A 168 -24.36 2.35 21.62
C GLY A 168 -24.93 1.26 20.70
N LEU A 169 -24.18 0.82 19.71
CA LEU A 169 -24.63 -0.17 18.74
C LEU A 169 -24.71 -1.58 19.35
N ASP A 170 -24.00 -1.84 20.44
CA ASP A 170 -24.11 -3.05 21.25
C ASP A 170 -25.54 -3.26 21.80
N ALA A 171 -26.16 -2.21 22.28
CA ALA A 171 -27.56 -2.25 22.73
C ALA A 171 -28.55 -2.53 21.59
N ALA A 172 -28.19 -2.18 20.34
CA ALA A 172 -28.96 -2.50 19.14
C ALA A 172 -28.61 -3.87 18.54
N GLY A 173 -27.77 -4.68 19.22
CA GLY A 173 -27.41 -6.04 18.85
C GLY A 173 -26.32 -6.17 17.80
N TYR A 174 -25.57 -5.10 17.49
CA TYR A 174 -24.45 -5.19 16.57
C TYR A 174 -23.20 -5.78 17.23
N GLU A 175 -22.49 -6.61 16.47
CA GLU A 175 -21.22 -7.19 16.86
C GLU A 175 -20.14 -6.84 15.85
N VAL A 176 -18.94 -6.51 16.33
CA VAL A 176 -17.76 -6.29 15.50
C VAL A 176 -16.94 -7.57 15.52
N ILE A 177 -16.79 -8.19 14.35
CA ILE A 177 -16.20 -9.52 14.18
C ILE A 177 -14.90 -9.38 13.38
N PRO A 178 -13.73 -9.44 14.03
CA PRO A 178 -12.46 -9.56 13.33
C PRO A 178 -12.35 -10.87 12.54
N GLY A 179 -11.62 -10.86 11.43
CA GLY A 179 -11.45 -12.03 10.60
C GLY A 179 -10.35 -11.85 9.55
N GLU A 180 -10.32 -12.75 8.60
CA GLU A 180 -9.42 -12.66 7.45
C GLU A 180 -9.98 -11.74 6.37
N ALA A 181 -9.09 -11.02 5.68
CA ALA A 181 -9.49 -10.11 4.61
C ALA A 181 -10.27 -10.82 3.49
N LYS A 182 -9.91 -12.07 3.19
CA LYS A 182 -10.63 -12.89 2.20
C LYS A 182 -12.09 -13.10 2.58
N ASP A 183 -12.35 -13.48 3.82
CA ASP A 183 -13.71 -13.77 4.30
C ASP A 183 -14.56 -12.49 4.36
N TRP A 184 -13.93 -11.36 4.73
CA TRP A 184 -14.55 -10.05 4.69
C TRP A 184 -14.96 -9.64 3.28
N ILE A 185 -14.09 -9.84 2.27
CA ILE A 185 -14.39 -9.58 0.86
C ILE A 185 -15.52 -10.50 0.36
N GLU A 186 -15.47 -11.79 0.66
CA GLU A 186 -16.48 -12.77 0.23
C GLU A 186 -17.85 -12.42 0.82
N ASN A 187 -17.93 -12.11 2.12
CA ASN A 187 -19.17 -11.66 2.76
C ASN A 187 -19.75 -10.40 2.11
N PHE A 188 -18.88 -9.43 1.76
CA PHE A 188 -19.31 -8.23 1.06
C PHE A 188 -19.88 -8.54 -0.34
N LYS A 189 -19.15 -9.34 -1.14
CA LYS A 189 -19.60 -9.74 -2.48
C LYS A 189 -20.93 -10.49 -2.45
N GLN A 190 -21.08 -11.42 -1.51
CA GLN A 190 -22.32 -12.16 -1.32
C GLN A 190 -23.47 -11.21 -0.95
N ALA A 191 -23.25 -10.32 0.01
CA ALA A 191 -24.28 -9.37 0.44
C ALA A 191 -24.72 -8.43 -0.68
N VAL A 192 -23.78 -7.98 -1.53
CA VAL A 192 -24.09 -7.16 -2.71
C VAL A 192 -24.91 -7.97 -3.72
N GLY A 193 -24.54 -9.23 -4.00
CA GLY A 193 -25.28 -10.11 -4.90
C GLY A 193 -26.71 -10.38 -4.45
N GLU A 194 -26.93 -10.54 -3.15
CA GLU A 194 -28.22 -10.75 -2.51
C GLU A 194 -28.99 -9.45 -2.21
N ARG A 195 -28.38 -8.28 -2.45
CA ARG A 195 -28.90 -6.96 -2.03
C ARG A 195 -29.23 -6.89 -0.52
N ARG A 196 -28.50 -7.63 0.29
CA ARG A 196 -28.63 -7.65 1.75
C ARG A 196 -28.00 -6.38 2.31
N TRP A 197 -28.69 -5.78 3.28
CA TRP A 197 -28.14 -4.61 3.95
C TRP A 197 -27.02 -5.01 4.90
N LEU A 198 -25.85 -4.46 4.69
CA LEU A 198 -24.74 -4.57 5.62
C LEU A 198 -24.06 -3.21 5.78
N VAL A 199 -23.45 -3.02 6.93
CA VAL A 199 -22.45 -1.98 7.17
C VAL A 199 -21.10 -2.66 7.33
N MET A 200 -20.06 -2.08 6.76
CA MET A 200 -18.72 -2.65 6.84
C MET A 200 -17.67 -1.58 7.16
N PRO A 201 -16.69 -1.91 8.02
CA PRO A 201 -15.46 -1.15 8.13
C PRO A 201 -14.71 -1.21 6.81
N LEU A 202 -14.32 -0.05 6.28
CA LEU A 202 -13.65 0.09 4.99
C LEU A 202 -12.58 1.17 5.09
N TRP A 203 -11.74 1.25 4.10
CA TRP A 203 -10.67 2.22 4.05
C TRP A 203 -10.38 2.67 2.61
N GLN A 204 -9.64 3.74 2.46
CA GLN A 204 -9.04 4.13 1.20
C GLN A 204 -7.55 4.44 1.39
N PRO A 205 -6.67 4.05 0.42
CA PRO A 205 -6.96 3.34 -0.84
C PRO A 205 -7.37 1.88 -0.63
N GLN A 206 -8.33 1.41 -1.42
CA GLN A 206 -8.78 0.01 -1.46
C GLN A 206 -9.63 -0.22 -2.72
N TRP A 207 -9.40 -1.31 -3.44
CA TRP A 207 -10.01 -1.62 -4.73
C TRP A 207 -11.55 -1.68 -4.73
N ILE A 208 -12.19 -2.05 -3.62
CA ILE A 208 -13.66 -2.08 -3.49
C ILE A 208 -14.26 -0.70 -3.81
N ASN A 209 -13.58 0.39 -3.42
CA ASN A 209 -14.04 1.75 -3.69
C ASN A 209 -14.13 2.07 -5.19
N ALA A 210 -13.31 1.41 -6.02
CA ALA A 210 -13.32 1.56 -7.47
C ALA A 210 -14.25 0.56 -8.16
N ALA A 211 -14.33 -0.69 -7.64
CA ALA A 211 -15.10 -1.75 -8.26
C ALA A 211 -16.60 -1.74 -7.90
N TYR A 212 -16.97 -1.14 -6.76
CA TYR A 212 -18.34 -1.14 -6.25
C TYR A 212 -18.78 0.27 -5.86
N LYS A 213 -20.08 0.53 -6.02
CA LYS A 213 -20.68 1.74 -5.45
C LYS A 213 -20.96 1.53 -3.98
N VAL A 214 -20.16 2.18 -3.15
CA VAL A 214 -20.32 2.21 -1.70
C VAL A 214 -20.49 3.65 -1.23
N ARG A 215 -21.23 3.83 -0.16
CA ARG A 215 -21.44 5.13 0.45
C ARG A 215 -20.88 5.13 1.87
N VAL A 216 -19.98 6.07 2.11
CA VAL A 216 -19.39 6.31 3.44
C VAL A 216 -20.47 6.85 4.37
N LEU A 217 -20.51 6.35 5.59
CA LEU A 217 -21.39 6.86 6.66
C LEU A 217 -20.70 8.01 7.39
N ASP A 218 -21.47 9.04 7.72
CA ASP A 218 -20.99 10.11 8.58
C ASP A 218 -20.64 9.56 9.98
N ASP A 219 -19.49 9.97 10.49
CA ASP A 219 -19.00 9.72 11.86
C ASP A 219 -18.91 11.04 12.63
N PRO A 220 -20.03 11.56 13.21
CA PRO A 220 -20.02 12.82 13.96
C PRO A 220 -19.09 12.83 15.17
N LYS A 221 -18.69 11.66 15.67
CA LYS A 221 -17.75 11.54 16.80
C LYS A 221 -16.30 11.49 16.36
N GLY A 222 -16.03 11.33 15.06
CA GLY A 222 -14.69 11.39 14.47
C GLY A 222 -13.71 10.34 15.01
N ILE A 223 -14.19 9.13 15.29
CA ILE A 223 -13.39 8.11 16.00
C ILE A 223 -12.19 7.61 15.21
N TYR A 224 -12.29 7.60 13.85
CA TYR A 224 -11.18 7.23 12.98
C TYR A 224 -10.24 8.40 12.65
N GLY A 225 -10.46 9.59 13.21
CA GLY A 225 -9.66 10.77 12.89
C GLY A 225 -10.07 11.42 11.57
N LYS A 226 -9.16 12.26 11.05
CA LYS A 226 -9.41 13.06 9.83
C LYS A 226 -8.76 12.49 8.58
N GLY A 227 -7.92 11.50 8.74
CA GLY A 227 -7.12 10.88 7.69
C GLY A 227 -5.63 10.94 8.02
N ASP A 228 -4.91 10.00 7.43
CA ASP A 228 -3.50 9.75 7.68
C ASP A 228 -2.65 10.07 6.46
N THR A 229 -1.37 10.33 6.71
CA THR A 229 -0.32 10.23 5.72
C THR A 229 0.27 8.82 5.78
N ALA A 230 0.36 8.16 4.64
CA ALA A 230 1.09 6.89 4.50
C ALA A 230 2.58 7.18 4.35
N VAL A 231 3.38 6.65 5.25
CA VAL A 231 4.83 6.89 5.28
C VAL A 231 5.62 5.60 5.15
N LEU A 232 6.80 5.69 4.53
CA LEU A 232 7.84 4.66 4.66
C LEU A 232 8.52 4.82 6.02
N LEU A 233 8.56 3.74 6.79
CA LEU A 233 9.14 3.74 8.12
C LEU A 233 10.39 2.86 8.11
N GLY A 234 11.56 3.44 8.39
CA GLY A 234 12.84 2.76 8.45
C GLY A 234 13.25 2.46 9.89
N HIS A 235 13.83 1.30 10.15
CA HIS A 235 14.57 1.05 11.39
C HIS A 235 15.88 1.85 11.37
N GLU A 236 16.37 2.30 12.51
CA GLU A 236 17.59 3.14 12.61
C GLU A 236 18.81 2.54 11.87
N THR A 237 18.97 1.22 11.91
CA THR A 237 20.06 0.52 11.20
C THR A 237 19.97 0.61 9.66
N LEU A 238 18.83 1.01 9.11
CA LEU A 238 18.67 1.21 7.67
C LEU A 238 19.58 2.33 7.15
N LYS A 239 19.89 3.33 7.99
CA LYS A 239 20.76 4.46 7.65
C LYS A 239 22.17 4.02 7.25
N GLU A 240 22.65 2.91 7.82
CA GLU A 240 23.96 2.32 7.51
C GLU A 240 23.95 1.42 6.27
N LYS A 241 22.76 0.96 5.87
CA LYS A 241 22.57 0.02 4.76
C LYS A 241 22.29 0.71 3.43
N LEU A 242 21.65 1.88 3.46
CA LEU A 242 21.27 2.61 2.24
C LEU A 242 22.36 3.59 1.82
N SER A 243 22.66 3.61 0.52
CA SER A 243 23.39 4.72 -0.07
C SER A 243 22.58 6.02 0.02
N PRO A 244 23.24 7.20 0.00
CA PRO A 244 22.53 8.48 -0.06
C PRO A 244 21.57 8.57 -1.26
N GLU A 245 21.94 8.01 -2.40
CA GLU A 245 21.14 7.96 -3.63
C GLU A 245 19.87 7.13 -3.44
N ALA A 246 19.99 5.93 -2.89
CA ALA A 246 18.85 5.04 -2.61
C ALA A 246 17.90 5.69 -1.58
N HIS A 247 18.46 6.29 -0.53
CA HIS A 247 17.67 7.02 0.48
C HIS A 247 16.89 8.17 -0.17
N ASN A 248 17.55 8.99 -1.01
CA ASN A 248 16.90 10.08 -1.73
C ASN A 248 15.78 9.57 -2.67
N ARG A 249 16.01 8.47 -3.40
CA ARG A 249 14.99 7.91 -4.29
C ARG A 249 13.77 7.41 -3.53
N LEU A 250 13.97 6.72 -2.40
CA LEU A 250 12.86 6.29 -1.56
C LEU A 250 12.06 7.49 -1.00
N GLY A 251 12.75 8.54 -0.55
CA GLY A 251 12.12 9.76 -0.04
C GLY A 251 11.34 10.56 -1.10
N ARG A 252 11.63 10.34 -2.38
CA ARG A 252 10.94 10.98 -3.51
C ARG A 252 9.76 10.19 -4.06
N ILE A 253 9.49 8.98 -3.55
CA ILE A 253 8.29 8.24 -3.94
C ILE A 253 7.07 9.08 -3.58
N LYS A 254 6.28 9.46 -4.58
CA LYS A 254 5.01 10.15 -4.39
C LYS A 254 3.92 9.40 -5.14
N LEU A 255 3.00 8.87 -4.37
CA LEU A 255 1.79 8.23 -4.84
C LEU A 255 0.60 9.14 -4.50
N ASN A 256 -0.59 8.69 -4.80
CA ASN A 256 -1.84 9.22 -4.27
C ASN A 256 -2.83 8.08 -4.05
N VAL A 257 -3.94 8.37 -3.41
CA VAL A 257 -4.99 7.36 -3.12
C VAL A 257 -5.46 6.67 -4.40
N ASP A 258 -5.63 7.43 -5.50
CA ASP A 258 -6.14 6.90 -6.76
C ASP A 258 -5.14 5.93 -7.41
N ALA A 259 -3.85 6.27 -7.43
CA ALA A 259 -2.79 5.40 -7.96
C ALA A 259 -2.70 4.08 -7.21
N VAL A 260 -2.76 4.12 -5.86
CA VAL A 260 -2.74 2.89 -5.05
C VAL A 260 -4.02 2.08 -5.24
N THR A 261 -5.19 2.74 -5.30
CA THR A 261 -6.48 2.08 -5.56
C THR A 261 -6.50 1.42 -6.94
N GLU A 262 -5.94 2.06 -7.95
CA GLU A 262 -5.85 1.51 -9.31
C GLU A 262 -4.95 0.27 -9.36
N MET A 263 -3.76 0.33 -8.76
CA MET A 263 -2.87 -0.84 -8.67
C MET A 263 -3.51 -1.98 -7.87
N ASP A 264 -4.20 -1.65 -6.79
CA ASP A 264 -4.95 -2.62 -5.97
C ASP A 264 -6.10 -3.27 -6.76
N LEU A 265 -6.77 -2.50 -7.62
CA LEU A 265 -7.81 -3.00 -8.53
C LEU A 265 -7.21 -3.98 -9.55
N TRP A 266 -6.08 -3.67 -10.18
CA TRP A 266 -5.39 -4.58 -11.11
C TRP A 266 -5.04 -5.91 -10.45
N VAL A 267 -4.66 -5.89 -9.17
CA VAL A 267 -4.37 -7.13 -8.44
C VAL A 267 -5.64 -7.94 -8.17
N ASN A 268 -6.72 -7.30 -7.69
CA ASN A 268 -7.90 -8.02 -7.19
C ASN A 268 -8.96 -8.32 -8.26
N VAL A 269 -8.93 -7.62 -9.40
CA VAL A 269 -9.91 -7.75 -10.49
C VAL A 269 -9.26 -8.26 -11.76
N ASP A 270 -8.10 -7.70 -12.16
CA ASP A 270 -7.43 -8.08 -13.40
C ASP A 270 -6.45 -9.26 -13.21
N GLY A 271 -6.20 -9.67 -11.95
CA GLY A 271 -5.39 -10.84 -11.62
C GLY A 271 -3.87 -10.64 -11.75
N LEU A 272 -3.38 -9.38 -11.80
CA LEU A 272 -1.95 -9.11 -11.78
C LEU A 272 -1.35 -9.42 -10.41
N THR A 273 -0.09 -9.81 -10.39
CA THR A 273 0.69 -9.80 -9.15
C THR A 273 0.97 -8.37 -8.69
N PRO A 274 1.21 -8.11 -7.40
CA PRO A 274 1.58 -6.78 -6.93
C PRO A 274 2.80 -6.19 -7.65
N ARG A 275 3.78 -7.04 -8.03
CA ARG A 275 4.95 -6.59 -8.79
C ARG A 275 4.63 -6.19 -10.23
N GLU A 276 3.74 -6.93 -10.90
CA GLU A 276 3.29 -6.57 -12.25
C GLU A 276 2.51 -5.26 -12.23
N ALA A 277 1.63 -5.06 -11.24
CA ALA A 277 0.90 -3.81 -11.05
C ALA A 277 1.85 -2.63 -10.79
N ALA A 278 2.84 -2.80 -9.91
CA ALA A 278 3.85 -1.79 -9.63
C ALA A 278 4.70 -1.44 -10.88
N LYS A 279 5.16 -2.44 -11.63
CA LYS A 279 5.92 -2.22 -12.88
C LYS A 279 5.10 -1.51 -13.94
N LYS A 280 3.83 -1.90 -14.12
CA LYS A 280 2.90 -1.26 -15.04
C LYS A 280 2.71 0.22 -14.67
N TRP A 281 2.50 0.51 -13.39
CA TRP A 281 2.34 1.89 -12.91
C TRP A 281 3.63 2.69 -13.10
N LEU A 282 4.79 2.17 -12.69
CA LEU A 282 6.09 2.84 -12.83
C LEU A 282 6.49 3.09 -14.29
N SER A 283 6.04 2.27 -15.24
CA SER A 283 6.30 2.48 -16.67
C SER A 283 5.56 3.69 -17.22
N ALA A 284 4.37 3.98 -16.69
CA ALA A 284 3.56 5.15 -17.05
C ALA A 284 3.90 6.40 -16.21
N ASN A 285 4.52 6.20 -15.02
CA ASN A 285 4.86 7.25 -14.07
C ASN A 285 6.33 7.12 -13.62
N PRO A 286 7.29 7.44 -14.51
CA PRO A 286 8.71 7.33 -14.16
C PRO A 286 9.04 8.26 -13.00
N LEU A 287 9.62 7.71 -11.93
CA LEU A 287 10.12 8.50 -10.80
C LEU A 287 11.34 9.31 -11.25
N GLN A 288 11.28 10.60 -11.06
CA GLN A 288 12.34 11.55 -11.42
C GLN A 288 13.48 11.54 -10.40
#